data_b002e00b6b575c4fe045b6e822860601
#
_entry.id   b002e00b6b575c4fe045b6e822860601
#
_cell.length_a   1.000
_cell.length_b   1.000
_cell.length_c   1.000
_cell.angle_alpha   90.00
_cell.angle_beta   90.00
_cell.angle_gamma   90.00
#
_symmetry.space_group_name_H-M   'P 1'
#
loop_
_entity.id
_entity.type
_entity.pdbx_description
1 polymer ?
#
loop_
_entity_poly.entity_id
_entity_poly.type
_entity_poly.pdbx_seq_one_letter_code
_entity_poly.pdbx_strand_id
1 'polypeptide(L)'
;VYSKRLQLAKHAGMAVMDMVKKGITARQIITDSSIRNAIKACLAMSGSTNAVMHLTAIAYEAELGIKVLNEFDTLSDTTPQLAKMNPACKYSIVDFYKDGGVPRLMENLQSMLETDVMTVTAHTLAENIRDHKYLYPATGLVNHTLDDPFGYTGGVAVLRGNLAPDTGITKPGAFDKSLHHFKGEAICFDSEEAAEEAILAGKVHDCLLYTS
;
A
#
# COMPACT_ATOMS: atom_id res chain seq x y z
N VAL A 1 22.87 1.16 1.15
CA VAL A 1 21.62 0.46 0.80
C VAL A 1 21.87 -1.01 0.42
N TYR A 2 22.82 -1.30 -0.49
CA TYR A 2 23.06 -2.66 -0.98
C TYR A 2 23.52 -3.63 0.13
N SER A 3 24.52 -3.23 0.93
CA SER A 3 25.03 -4.04 2.04
C SER A 3 23.96 -4.34 3.09
N LYS A 4 23.07 -3.41 3.38
CA LYS A 4 21.93 -3.61 4.28
C LYS A 4 20.95 -4.67 3.74
N ARG A 5 20.69 -4.69 2.44
CA ARG A 5 19.83 -5.72 1.82
C ARG A 5 20.41 -7.13 2.02
N LEU A 6 21.72 -7.29 1.84
CA LEU A 6 22.39 -8.57 2.07
C LEU A 6 22.32 -9.01 3.54
N GLN A 7 22.51 -8.06 4.47
CA GLN A 7 22.34 -8.34 5.90
C GLN A 7 20.92 -8.76 6.24
N LEU A 8 19.92 -8.05 5.71
CA LEU A 8 18.51 -8.39 5.91
C LEU A 8 18.17 -9.77 5.35
N ALA A 9 18.66 -10.12 4.16
CA ALA A 9 18.44 -11.43 3.56
C ALA A 9 19.03 -12.55 4.44
N LYS A 10 20.25 -12.36 4.99
CA LYS A 10 20.85 -13.31 5.91
C LYS A 10 20.03 -13.46 7.20
N HIS A 11 19.62 -12.33 7.80
CA HIS A 11 18.82 -12.37 9.03
C HIS A 11 17.44 -13.00 8.80
N ALA A 12 16.80 -12.74 7.65
CA ALA A 12 15.54 -13.36 7.28
C ALA A 12 15.66 -14.89 7.18
N GLY A 13 16.75 -15.40 6.57
CA GLY A 13 17.03 -16.85 6.52
C GLY A 13 17.22 -17.46 7.92
N MET A 14 17.91 -16.76 8.81
CA MET A 14 18.08 -17.21 10.21
C MET A 14 16.73 -17.20 10.95
N ALA A 15 15.94 -16.14 10.79
CA ALA A 15 14.64 -16.01 11.46
C ALA A 15 13.66 -17.11 11.00
N VAL A 16 13.63 -17.43 9.72
CA VAL A 16 12.80 -18.54 9.19
C VAL A 16 13.16 -19.87 9.85
N MET A 17 14.45 -20.15 10.04
CA MET A 17 14.87 -21.38 10.71
C MET A 17 14.44 -21.42 12.19
N ASP A 18 14.43 -20.28 12.86
CA ASP A 18 13.95 -20.20 14.25
C ASP A 18 12.42 -20.36 14.33
N MET A 19 11.69 -19.83 13.35
CA MET A 19 10.23 -20.07 13.22
C MET A 19 9.93 -21.56 13.04
N VAL A 20 10.66 -22.25 12.16
CA VAL A 20 10.51 -23.70 11.95
C VAL A 20 10.74 -24.44 13.26
N LYS A 21 11.79 -24.14 14.01
CA LYS A 21 12.08 -24.77 15.33
C LYS A 21 10.98 -24.51 16.36
N LYS A 22 10.33 -23.34 16.30
CA LYS A 22 9.22 -22.97 17.19
C LYS A 22 7.87 -23.49 16.72
N GLY A 23 7.79 -24.12 15.55
CA GLY A 23 6.55 -24.62 14.95
C GLY A 23 5.61 -23.49 14.50
N ILE A 24 6.13 -22.28 14.22
CA ILE A 24 5.34 -21.15 13.75
C ILE A 24 5.18 -21.28 12.24
N THR A 25 3.94 -21.33 11.78
CA THR A 25 3.59 -21.48 10.36
C THR A 25 3.11 -20.17 9.74
N ALA A 26 3.15 -20.07 8.40
CA ALA A 26 2.61 -18.93 7.67
C ALA A 26 1.12 -18.71 7.99
N ARG A 27 0.32 -19.77 8.14
CA ARG A 27 -1.11 -19.69 8.46
C ARG A 27 -1.41 -19.13 9.86
N GLN A 28 -0.46 -19.20 10.79
CA GLN A 28 -0.59 -18.54 12.10
C GLN A 28 -0.30 -17.05 12.06
N ILE A 29 0.45 -16.59 11.04
CA ILE A 29 0.84 -15.19 10.85
C ILE A 29 -0.15 -14.48 9.92
N ILE A 30 -0.56 -15.17 8.83
CA ILE A 30 -1.50 -14.63 7.85
C ILE A 30 -2.92 -14.88 8.36
N THR A 31 -3.52 -13.85 8.93
CA THR A 31 -4.86 -13.84 9.52
C THR A 31 -5.66 -12.67 8.96
N ASP A 32 -6.97 -12.65 9.17
CA ASP A 32 -7.82 -11.52 8.79
C ASP A 32 -7.28 -10.20 9.36
N SER A 33 -6.83 -10.21 10.62
CA SER A 33 -6.24 -9.05 11.31
C SER A 33 -4.93 -8.59 10.67
N SER A 34 -4.02 -9.50 10.34
CA SER A 34 -2.76 -9.14 9.68
C SER A 34 -2.99 -8.63 8.26
N ILE A 35 -3.99 -9.15 7.54
CA ILE A 35 -4.39 -8.62 6.22
C ILE A 35 -4.97 -7.21 6.36
N ARG A 36 -5.85 -6.93 7.35
CA ARG A 36 -6.33 -5.56 7.59
C ARG A 36 -5.22 -4.59 7.92
N ASN A 37 -4.24 -5.01 8.72
CA ASN A 37 -3.05 -4.19 9.00
C ASN A 37 -2.25 -3.90 7.73
N ALA A 38 -2.07 -4.89 6.85
CA ALA A 38 -1.39 -4.71 5.57
C ALA A 38 -2.15 -3.74 4.64
N ILE A 39 -3.49 -3.83 4.60
CA ILE A 39 -4.35 -2.90 3.87
C ILE A 39 -4.17 -1.48 4.40
N LYS A 40 -4.27 -1.26 5.71
CA LYS A 40 -4.09 0.07 6.34
C LYS A 40 -2.70 0.64 6.06
N ALA A 41 -1.65 -0.17 6.16
CA ALA A 41 -0.29 0.26 5.81
C ALA A 41 -0.19 0.65 4.32
N CYS A 42 -0.79 -0.13 3.42
CA CYS A 42 -0.84 0.17 1.99
C CYS A 42 -1.57 1.49 1.71
N LEU A 43 -2.73 1.70 2.34
CA LEU A 43 -3.52 2.92 2.22
C LEU A 43 -2.76 4.15 2.75
N ALA A 44 -2.14 4.02 3.91
CA ALA A 44 -1.42 5.12 4.56
C ALA A 44 -0.13 5.53 3.82
N MET A 45 0.52 4.63 3.11
CA MET A 45 1.72 4.95 2.32
C MET A 45 1.45 5.22 0.84
N SER A 46 0.19 5.26 0.40
CA SER A 46 -0.18 5.33 -1.02
C SER A 46 0.50 4.24 -1.84
N GLY A 47 0.39 3.02 -1.36
CA GLY A 47 1.02 1.84 -1.96
C GLY A 47 0.55 1.58 -3.40
N SER A 48 1.06 0.52 -3.99
CA SER A 48 0.69 0.13 -5.35
C SER A 48 -0.72 -0.46 -5.40
N THR A 49 -1.45 -0.20 -6.47
CA THR A 49 -2.72 -0.87 -6.79
C THR A 49 -2.56 -2.38 -6.90
N ASN A 50 -1.37 -2.87 -7.27
CA ASN A 50 -1.03 -4.30 -7.27
C ASN A 50 -1.19 -4.95 -5.89
N ALA A 51 -1.07 -4.18 -4.79
CA ALA A 51 -1.28 -4.71 -3.44
C ALA A 51 -2.69 -5.26 -3.23
N VAL A 52 -3.70 -4.68 -3.87
CA VAL A 52 -5.09 -5.15 -3.82
C VAL A 52 -5.18 -6.58 -4.37
N MET A 53 -4.60 -6.79 -5.55
CA MET A 53 -4.57 -8.11 -6.19
C MET A 53 -3.76 -9.12 -5.36
N HIS A 54 -2.56 -8.75 -4.93
CA HIS A 54 -1.68 -9.66 -4.20
C HIS A 54 -2.21 -10.02 -2.81
N LEU A 55 -2.76 -9.06 -2.06
CA LEU A 55 -3.38 -9.36 -0.76
C LEU A 55 -4.63 -10.24 -0.92
N THR A 56 -5.40 -10.05 -1.99
CA THR A 56 -6.53 -10.95 -2.33
C THR A 56 -6.04 -12.36 -2.59
N ALA A 57 -4.98 -12.54 -3.37
CA ALA A 57 -4.39 -13.85 -3.65
C ALA A 57 -3.84 -14.52 -2.37
N ILE A 58 -3.13 -13.74 -1.52
CA ILE A 58 -2.59 -14.24 -0.25
C ILE A 58 -3.72 -14.69 0.69
N ALA A 59 -4.79 -13.89 0.82
CA ALA A 59 -5.93 -14.24 1.66
C ALA A 59 -6.65 -15.51 1.15
N TYR A 60 -6.78 -15.63 -0.17
CA TYR A 60 -7.36 -16.82 -0.81
C TYR A 60 -6.53 -18.08 -0.52
N GLU A 61 -5.21 -18.04 -0.75
CA GLU A 61 -4.31 -19.17 -0.49
C GLU A 61 -4.22 -19.53 1.01
N ALA A 62 -4.37 -18.55 1.89
CA ALA A 62 -4.44 -18.77 3.33
C ALA A 62 -5.81 -19.29 3.80
N GLU A 63 -6.78 -19.42 2.89
CA GLU A 63 -8.17 -19.86 3.17
C GLU A 63 -8.90 -18.95 4.18
N LEU A 64 -8.63 -17.63 4.12
CA LEU A 64 -9.27 -16.65 4.99
C LEU A 64 -10.69 -16.30 4.49
N GLY A 65 -11.57 -15.95 5.45
CA GLY A 65 -12.92 -15.50 5.13
C GLY A 65 -13.03 -14.04 4.67
N ILE A 66 -11.97 -13.27 4.85
CA ILE A 66 -11.93 -11.83 4.58
C ILE A 66 -12.14 -11.52 3.08
N LYS A 67 -12.96 -10.52 2.80
CA LYS A 67 -13.17 -9.99 1.45
C LYS A 67 -12.28 -8.76 1.25
N VAL A 68 -11.04 -8.99 0.82
CA VAL A 68 -9.97 -7.99 0.77
C VAL A 68 -10.39 -6.72 0.01
N LEU A 69 -11.10 -6.87 -1.13
CA LEU A 69 -11.57 -5.72 -1.90
C LEU A 69 -12.58 -4.86 -1.13
N ASN A 70 -13.48 -5.49 -0.36
CA ASN A 70 -14.43 -4.76 0.47
C ASN A 70 -13.74 -4.09 1.67
N GLU A 71 -12.71 -4.70 2.22
CA GLU A 71 -11.89 -4.08 3.27
C GLU A 71 -11.13 -2.86 2.73
N PHE A 72 -10.55 -2.93 1.52
CA PHE A 72 -9.95 -1.76 0.88
C PHE A 72 -10.96 -0.62 0.70
N ASP A 73 -12.17 -0.93 0.24
CA ASP A 73 -13.26 0.01 0.04
C ASP A 73 -13.61 0.73 1.36
N THR A 74 -13.88 -0.05 2.42
CA THR A 74 -14.26 0.50 3.73
C THR A 74 -13.11 1.23 4.42
N LEU A 75 -11.90 0.65 4.40
CA LEU A 75 -10.75 1.19 5.12
C LEU A 75 -10.13 2.40 4.43
N SER A 76 -10.35 2.59 3.11
CA SER A 76 -9.84 3.76 2.39
C SER A 76 -10.46 5.06 2.90
N ASP A 77 -11.70 5.04 3.37
CA ASP A 77 -12.39 6.22 3.90
C ASP A 77 -11.89 6.64 5.29
N THR A 78 -11.32 5.70 6.04
CA THR A 78 -10.95 5.90 7.44
C THR A 78 -9.45 5.89 7.72
N THR A 79 -8.64 5.36 6.80
CA THR A 79 -7.19 5.30 6.98
C THR A 79 -6.52 6.50 6.32
N PRO A 80 -5.91 7.43 7.09
CA PRO A 80 -5.29 8.61 6.52
C PRO A 80 -4.00 8.27 5.75
N GLN A 81 -3.68 9.09 4.76
CA GLN A 81 -2.43 9.03 4.03
C GLN A 81 -1.32 9.69 4.87
N LEU A 82 -0.40 8.90 5.40
CA LEU A 82 0.70 9.36 6.25
C LEU A 82 2.05 9.42 5.53
N ALA A 83 2.20 8.74 4.40
CA ALA A 83 3.43 8.81 3.62
C ALA A 83 3.14 9.05 2.14
N LYS A 84 4.01 9.84 1.52
CA LYS A 84 3.92 10.19 0.11
C LYS A 84 5.31 10.22 -0.51
N MET A 85 5.46 9.56 -1.67
CA MET A 85 6.75 9.39 -2.34
C MET A 85 6.62 9.64 -3.84
N ASN A 86 7.76 9.84 -4.51
CA ASN A 86 7.82 9.94 -5.96
C ASN A 86 7.09 8.74 -6.64
N PRO A 87 6.29 8.97 -7.69
CA PRO A 87 6.12 10.23 -8.44
C PRO A 87 5.11 11.22 -7.84
N ALA A 88 4.38 10.87 -6.78
CA ALA A 88 3.34 11.73 -6.20
C ALA A 88 3.90 12.95 -5.41
N CYS A 89 5.21 12.97 -5.12
CA CYS A 89 5.94 14.12 -4.55
C CYS A 89 7.44 14.02 -4.85
N LYS A 90 8.22 14.99 -4.38
CA LYS A 90 9.67 15.08 -4.62
C LYS A 90 10.53 14.05 -3.85
N TYR A 91 9.99 13.45 -2.79
CA TYR A 91 10.74 12.54 -1.94
C TYR A 91 10.84 11.14 -2.53
N SER A 92 12.03 10.52 -2.41
CA SER A 92 12.31 9.18 -2.89
C SER A 92 12.00 8.10 -1.83
N ILE A 93 12.04 6.83 -2.24
CA ILE A 93 11.98 5.69 -1.31
C ILE A 93 13.17 5.68 -0.33
N VAL A 94 14.30 6.29 -0.70
CA VAL A 94 15.46 6.43 0.19
C VAL A 94 15.17 7.46 1.28
N ASP A 95 14.47 8.54 0.95
CA ASP A 95 14.05 9.54 1.94
C ASP A 95 13.02 8.94 2.91
N PHE A 96 12.06 8.16 2.41
CA PHE A 96 11.15 7.38 3.24
C PHE A 96 11.89 6.45 4.20
N TYR A 97 12.89 5.70 3.71
CA TYR A 97 13.72 4.84 4.56
C TYR A 97 14.46 5.63 5.64
N LYS A 98 15.04 6.78 5.30
CA LYS A 98 15.75 7.64 6.26
C LYS A 98 14.82 8.25 7.30
N ASP A 99 13.57 8.51 6.94
CA ASP A 99 12.52 9.00 7.86
C ASP A 99 11.83 7.87 8.65
N GLY A 100 12.48 6.72 8.76
CA GLY A 100 12.07 5.57 9.54
C GLY A 100 11.34 4.47 8.77
N GLY A 101 10.96 4.71 7.52
CA GLY A 101 10.36 3.71 6.62
C GLY A 101 9.05 3.11 7.14
N VAL A 102 8.77 1.87 6.75
CA VAL A 102 7.57 1.14 7.18
C VAL A 102 7.47 0.99 8.71
N PRO A 103 8.55 0.73 9.47
CA PRO A 103 8.44 0.67 10.94
C PRO A 103 7.88 1.97 11.55
N ARG A 104 8.34 3.14 11.08
CA ARG A 104 7.81 4.44 11.55
C ARG A 104 6.36 4.64 11.13
N LEU A 105 6.00 4.25 9.91
CA LEU A 105 4.62 4.29 9.44
C LEU A 105 3.71 3.45 10.35
N MET A 106 4.12 2.22 10.69
CA MET A 106 3.36 1.34 11.57
C MET A 106 3.26 1.90 13.01
N GLU A 107 4.32 2.54 13.51
CA GLU A 107 4.30 3.24 14.79
C GLU A 107 3.29 4.41 14.78
N ASN A 108 3.31 5.25 13.74
CA ASN A 108 2.37 6.36 13.57
C ASN A 108 0.92 5.89 13.42
N LEU A 109 0.69 4.72 12.83
CA LEU A 109 -0.62 4.08 12.68
C LEU A 109 -1.06 3.24 13.88
N GLN A 110 -0.24 3.06 14.90
CA GLN A 110 -0.38 2.03 15.93
C GLN A 110 -1.79 1.98 16.55
N SER A 111 -2.40 3.13 16.83
CA SER A 111 -3.75 3.20 17.42
C SER A 111 -4.86 2.70 16.49
N MET A 112 -4.59 2.57 15.20
CA MET A 112 -5.51 2.07 14.19
C MET A 112 -5.26 0.60 13.84
N LEU A 113 -4.18 -0.02 14.34
CA LEU A 113 -3.76 -1.37 14.00
C LEU A 113 -4.18 -2.38 15.06
N GLU A 114 -4.35 -3.62 14.64
CA GLU A 114 -4.47 -4.79 15.50
C GLU A 114 -3.05 -5.25 15.85
N THR A 115 -2.52 -4.81 17.00
CA THR A 115 -1.10 -4.89 17.32
C THR A 115 -0.66 -6.17 18.04
N ASP A 116 -1.58 -6.98 18.49
CA ASP A 116 -1.34 -8.27 19.13
C ASP A 116 -1.16 -9.44 18.14
N VAL A 117 -1.26 -9.16 16.83
CA VAL A 117 -1.02 -10.17 15.79
C VAL A 117 0.44 -10.63 15.76
N MET A 118 0.63 -11.94 15.59
CA MET A 118 1.94 -12.56 15.37
C MET A 118 2.56 -12.11 14.07
N THR A 119 3.87 -11.91 14.06
CA THR A 119 4.62 -11.52 12.85
C THR A 119 5.73 -12.51 12.49
N VAL A 120 6.40 -12.28 11.37
CA VAL A 120 7.54 -13.09 10.88
C VAL A 120 8.78 -13.04 11.78
N THR A 121 8.78 -12.21 12.82
CA THR A 121 9.86 -12.18 13.82
C THR A 121 9.59 -13.12 14.99
N ALA A 122 8.46 -13.83 15.00
CA ALA A 122 7.95 -14.60 16.12
C ALA A 122 7.64 -13.75 17.38
N HIS A 123 7.38 -12.46 17.15
CA HIS A 123 6.91 -11.48 18.12
C HIS A 123 5.64 -10.83 17.59
N THR A 124 4.88 -10.21 18.48
CA THR A 124 3.71 -9.43 18.07
C THR A 124 4.11 -8.16 17.33
N LEU A 125 3.17 -7.57 16.61
CA LEU A 125 3.39 -6.26 15.96
C LEU A 125 3.70 -5.18 17.00
N ALA A 126 3.01 -5.20 18.16
CA ALA A 126 3.28 -4.27 19.27
C ALA A 126 4.72 -4.36 19.77
N GLU A 127 5.23 -5.59 19.95
CA GLU A 127 6.61 -5.80 20.36
C GLU A 127 7.60 -5.30 19.32
N ASN A 128 7.35 -5.59 18.05
CA ASN A 128 8.20 -5.11 16.95
C ASN A 128 8.23 -3.58 16.85
N ILE A 129 7.11 -2.91 17.03
CA ILE A 129 7.05 -1.44 17.03
C ILE A 129 7.85 -0.89 18.23
N ARG A 130 7.58 -1.38 19.43
CA ARG A 130 8.23 -0.94 20.68
C ARG A 130 9.75 -1.12 20.64
N ASP A 131 10.23 -2.26 20.14
CA ASP A 131 11.63 -2.67 20.23
C ASP A 131 12.44 -2.24 18.98
N HIS A 132 11.80 -1.60 17.99
CA HIS A 132 12.48 -1.13 16.80
C HIS A 132 13.47 0.00 17.08
N LYS A 133 14.70 -0.14 16.56
CA LYS A 133 15.75 0.87 16.71
C LYS A 133 15.98 1.58 15.39
N TYR A 134 15.67 2.87 15.37
CA TYR A 134 15.87 3.72 14.20
C TYR A 134 17.34 4.09 14.02
N LEU A 135 17.80 4.05 12.75
CA LEU A 135 19.18 4.45 12.40
C LEU A 135 19.30 5.96 12.21
N TYR A 136 18.20 6.63 11.88
CA TYR A 136 18.14 8.06 11.60
C TYR A 136 17.05 8.69 12.45
N PRO A 137 17.26 9.96 12.88
CA PRO A 137 16.18 10.70 13.54
C PRO A 137 15.02 10.92 12.58
N ALA A 138 13.80 10.90 13.10
CA ALA A 138 12.62 11.25 12.32
C ALA A 138 12.69 12.72 11.89
N THR A 139 12.39 12.99 10.63
CA THR A 139 12.28 14.35 10.11
C THR A 139 10.83 14.80 9.99
N GLY A 140 9.88 13.86 9.91
CA GLY A 140 8.46 14.13 9.66
C GLY A 140 8.17 14.69 8.27
N LEU A 141 9.15 14.60 7.34
CA LEU A 141 8.99 15.13 5.99
C LEU A 141 8.33 14.14 5.02
N VAL A 142 8.43 12.85 5.32
CA VAL A 142 7.92 11.77 4.46
C VAL A 142 6.95 10.87 5.22
N ASN A 143 7.21 10.59 6.50
CA ASN A 143 6.33 9.89 7.42
C ASN A 143 5.66 10.89 8.36
N HIS A 144 4.42 11.26 8.06
CA HIS A 144 3.59 12.12 8.87
C HIS A 144 2.89 11.34 9.99
N THR A 145 2.34 12.06 10.97
CA THR A 145 1.55 11.50 12.06
C THR A 145 0.04 11.56 11.77
N LEU A 146 -0.77 10.95 12.61
CA LEU A 146 -2.24 11.01 12.50
C LEU A 146 -2.78 12.43 12.69
N ASP A 147 -2.07 13.30 13.42
CA ASP A 147 -2.48 14.69 13.67
C ASP A 147 -2.20 15.61 12.48
N ASP A 148 -1.27 15.23 11.61
CA ASP A 148 -0.87 16.03 10.43
C ASP A 148 -0.69 15.13 9.19
N PRO A 149 -1.75 14.47 8.66
CA PRO A 149 -1.65 13.58 7.52
C PRO A 149 -1.56 14.36 6.20
N PHE A 150 -0.98 13.76 5.16
CA PHE A 150 -1.07 14.28 3.78
C PHE A 150 -2.51 14.32 3.24
N GLY A 151 -3.36 13.43 3.72
CA GLY A 151 -4.78 13.35 3.40
C GLY A 151 -5.51 12.51 4.43
N TYR A 152 -6.77 12.80 4.64
CA TYR A 152 -7.60 12.11 5.65
C TYR A 152 -8.21 10.80 5.14
N THR A 153 -8.03 10.48 3.86
CA THR A 153 -8.45 9.23 3.22
C THR A 153 -7.25 8.50 2.63
N GLY A 154 -7.39 7.20 2.40
CA GLY A 154 -6.32 6.36 1.88
C GLY A 154 -5.84 6.75 0.49
N GLY A 155 -4.58 6.45 0.21
CA GLY A 155 -3.97 6.74 -1.08
C GLY A 155 -4.39 5.79 -2.22
N VAL A 156 -5.23 4.79 -1.94
CA VAL A 156 -5.84 3.87 -2.91
C VAL A 156 -7.34 3.83 -2.64
N ALA A 157 -8.15 3.90 -3.68
CA ALA A 157 -9.61 3.85 -3.59
C ALA A 157 -10.20 2.81 -4.54
N VAL A 158 -11.32 2.21 -4.12
CA VAL A 158 -12.12 1.28 -4.93
C VAL A 158 -13.22 2.05 -5.63
N LEU A 159 -13.32 1.90 -6.94
CA LEU A 159 -14.37 2.50 -7.76
C LEU A 159 -15.44 1.47 -8.10
N ARG A 160 -16.69 1.89 -8.05
CA ARG A 160 -17.85 1.08 -8.44
C ARG A 160 -18.72 1.86 -9.40
N GLY A 161 -19.22 1.22 -10.44
CA GLY A 161 -20.09 1.86 -11.40
C GLY A 161 -20.48 0.95 -12.55
N ASN A 162 -21.32 1.47 -13.44
CA ASN A 162 -21.82 0.71 -14.59
C ASN A 162 -20.75 0.42 -15.66
N LEU A 163 -19.65 1.18 -15.68
CA LEU A 163 -18.52 0.94 -16.59
C LEU A 163 -17.67 -0.24 -16.08
N ALA A 164 -17.48 -0.35 -14.77
CA ALA A 164 -16.73 -1.43 -14.13
C ALA A 164 -17.56 -1.99 -12.94
N PRO A 165 -18.59 -2.81 -13.19
CA PRO A 165 -19.49 -3.31 -12.16
C PRO A 165 -18.76 -4.22 -11.14
N ASP A 166 -17.71 -4.92 -11.58
CA ASP A 166 -16.87 -5.76 -10.73
C ASP A 166 -15.75 -4.99 -10.01
N THR A 167 -15.78 -3.66 -10.08
CA THR A 167 -14.86 -2.70 -9.49
C THR A 167 -13.69 -2.26 -10.36
N GLY A 168 -13.17 -1.07 -10.05
CA GLY A 168 -11.90 -0.55 -10.55
C GLY A 168 -11.07 -0.03 -9.37
N ILE A 169 -9.77 0.09 -9.53
CA ILE A 169 -8.87 0.61 -8.50
C ILE A 169 -8.20 1.88 -9.01
N THR A 170 -8.19 2.91 -8.17
CA THR A 170 -7.52 4.17 -8.47
C THR A 170 -6.60 4.61 -7.33
N LYS A 171 -5.71 5.56 -7.64
CA LYS A 171 -4.82 6.23 -6.66
C LYS A 171 -5.12 7.72 -6.61
N PRO A 172 -6.11 8.18 -5.81
CA PRO A 172 -6.50 9.57 -5.76
C PRO A 172 -5.36 10.52 -5.39
N GLY A 173 -4.39 10.06 -4.62
CA GLY A 173 -3.21 10.83 -4.26
C GLY A 173 -2.15 11.00 -5.36
N ALA A 174 -2.32 10.34 -6.52
CA ALA A 174 -1.33 10.35 -7.61
C ALA A 174 -1.65 11.36 -8.72
N PHE A 175 -2.83 11.97 -8.73
CA PHE A 175 -3.25 12.97 -9.71
C PHE A 175 -3.85 14.21 -9.05
N ASP A 176 -4.00 15.29 -9.82
CA ASP A 176 -4.51 16.57 -9.31
C ASP A 176 -5.95 16.44 -8.80
N LYS A 177 -6.27 17.12 -7.70
CA LYS A 177 -7.61 17.10 -7.10
C LYS A 177 -8.71 17.60 -8.04
N SER A 178 -8.38 18.47 -9.01
CA SER A 178 -9.31 18.95 -10.02
C SER A 178 -9.82 17.84 -10.93
N LEU A 179 -9.06 16.73 -11.05
CA LEU A 179 -9.41 15.57 -11.85
C LEU A 179 -10.25 14.53 -11.09
N HIS A 180 -10.57 14.75 -9.81
CA HIS A 180 -11.47 13.86 -9.05
C HIS A 180 -12.90 13.86 -9.61
N HIS A 181 -13.28 14.92 -10.29
CA HIS A 181 -14.52 15.01 -11.07
C HIS A 181 -14.17 15.37 -12.51
N PHE A 182 -14.22 14.42 -13.39
CA PHE A 182 -13.93 14.60 -14.81
C PHE A 182 -15.11 14.18 -15.66
N LYS A 183 -15.42 15.01 -16.69
CA LYS A 183 -16.39 14.69 -17.72
C LYS A 183 -15.78 15.05 -19.08
N GLY A 184 -15.76 14.10 -20.01
CA GLY A 184 -15.20 14.28 -21.34
C GLY A 184 -15.70 13.22 -22.32
N GLU A 185 -15.33 13.36 -23.58
CA GLU A 185 -15.53 12.31 -24.58
C GLU A 185 -14.56 11.16 -24.31
N ALA A 186 -15.02 9.94 -24.58
CA ALA A 186 -14.20 8.74 -24.41
C ALA A 186 -13.77 8.20 -25.78
N ILE A 187 -12.50 7.86 -25.92
CA ILE A 187 -11.97 7.03 -27.00
C ILE A 187 -11.62 5.66 -26.43
N CYS A 188 -12.16 4.61 -27.04
CA CYS A 188 -11.86 3.23 -26.66
C CYS A 188 -10.93 2.60 -27.70
N PHE A 189 -10.00 1.79 -27.25
CA PHE A 189 -9.07 1.01 -28.06
C PHE A 189 -9.19 -0.46 -27.70
N ASP A 190 -8.97 -1.34 -28.67
CA ASP A 190 -9.07 -2.80 -28.47
C ASP A 190 -7.78 -3.41 -27.90
N SER A 191 -6.70 -2.62 -27.83
CA SER A 191 -5.42 -3.06 -27.24
C SER A 191 -4.58 -1.86 -26.77
N GLU A 192 -3.58 -2.15 -25.92
CA GLU A 192 -2.58 -1.19 -25.46
C GLU A 192 -1.77 -0.61 -26.63
N GLU A 193 -1.38 -1.45 -27.60
CA GLU A 193 -0.62 -1.05 -28.78
C GLU A 193 -1.39 -0.05 -29.63
N ALA A 194 -2.69 -0.29 -29.83
CA ALA A 194 -3.56 0.62 -30.60
C ALA A 194 -3.71 1.98 -29.88
N ALA A 195 -3.79 1.97 -28.55
CA ALA A 195 -3.80 3.18 -27.73
C ALA A 195 -2.49 3.95 -27.85
N GLU A 196 -1.34 3.26 -27.72
CA GLU A 196 -0.01 3.84 -27.85
C GLU A 196 0.19 4.50 -29.23
N GLU A 197 -0.14 3.78 -30.31
CA GLU A 197 -0.05 4.31 -31.67
C GLU A 197 -0.90 5.59 -31.84
N ALA A 198 -2.10 5.62 -31.30
CA ALA A 198 -2.98 6.78 -31.38
C ALA A 198 -2.43 7.98 -30.59
N ILE A 199 -1.84 7.75 -29.41
CA ILE A 199 -1.20 8.78 -28.59
C ILE A 199 0.03 9.34 -29.34
N LEU A 200 0.90 8.48 -29.86
CA LEU A 200 2.09 8.89 -30.61
C LEU A 200 1.74 9.60 -31.91
N ALA A 201 0.63 9.24 -32.55
CA ALA A 201 0.13 9.90 -33.75
C ALA A 201 -0.60 11.24 -33.46
N GLY A 202 -0.69 11.68 -32.20
CA GLY A 202 -1.37 12.91 -31.80
C GLY A 202 -2.90 12.87 -31.98
N LYS A 203 -3.52 11.69 -32.00
CA LYS A 203 -4.97 11.53 -32.12
C LYS A 203 -5.71 11.70 -30.79
N VAL A 204 -4.98 11.66 -29.67
CA VAL A 204 -5.52 11.91 -28.33
C VAL A 204 -5.25 13.38 -27.98
N HIS A 205 -6.31 14.12 -27.69
CA HIS A 205 -6.28 15.56 -27.41
C HIS A 205 -6.65 15.81 -25.95
N ASP A 206 -6.43 17.03 -25.47
CA ASP A 206 -6.91 17.48 -24.16
C ASP A 206 -8.42 17.26 -24.04
N CYS A 207 -8.87 16.89 -22.84
CA CYS A 207 -10.27 16.55 -22.52
C CYS A 207 -10.80 15.22 -23.07
N LEU A 208 -9.95 14.35 -23.60
CA LEU A 208 -10.33 12.98 -23.94
C LEU A 208 -10.01 12.02 -22.81
N LEU A 209 -10.95 11.15 -22.49
CA LEU A 209 -10.72 9.97 -21.65
C LEU A 209 -10.43 8.79 -22.58
N TYR A 210 -9.32 8.11 -22.40
CA TYR A 210 -8.99 6.91 -23.17
C TYR A 210 -8.83 5.70 -22.25
N THR A 211 -9.17 4.54 -22.78
CA THR A 211 -9.07 3.25 -22.07
C THR A 211 -8.69 2.17 -23.07
N SER A 212 -7.92 1.23 -22.62
CA SER A 212 -7.56 0.00 -23.32
C SER A 212 -8.24 -1.22 -22.71
#